data_e2f6b755129e842bac76205880f34d59
#
_entry.id   e2f6b755129e842bac76205880f34d59
#
_cell.length_a   1.000
_cell.length_b   1.000
_cell.length_c   1.000
_cell.angle_alpha   90.00
_cell.angle_beta   90.00
_cell.angle_gamma   90.00
#
_symmetry.space_group_name_H-M   'P 1'
#
loop_
_entity.id
_entity.type
_entity.pdbx_description
1 polymer ?
#
loop_
_entity_poly.entity_id
_entity_poly.type
_entity_poly.pdbx_seq_one_letter_code
_entity_poly.pdbx_strand_id
1 'polypeptide(L)'
;MTTDLRYPIGPLVKVPALTAAERAERIADVAALPAQLRALVTGMSDAQLDTPYRPGGWTARQVVHHLADSHMNAFIRFKWALTEPNPTIKPYDEQKWAELPDSKLPVEVSLRIVESVHERWVALMRSLSPEAFKTPYQHPESGPHTLDMALNTYAWHGKHHCGHIANAKK
;
A
#
# COMPACT_ATOMS: atom_id res chain seq x y z
N MET A 1 -20.30 -9.11 17.50
CA MET A 1 -18.88 -8.75 17.64
C MET A 1 -18.67 -7.42 16.92
N THR A 2 -18.25 -6.37 17.63
CA THR A 2 -17.93 -5.07 17.01
C THR A 2 -16.64 -5.23 16.20
N THR A 3 -16.70 -5.04 14.89
CA THR A 3 -15.51 -5.07 14.03
C THR A 3 -14.58 -3.92 14.43
N ASP A 4 -13.32 -4.22 14.75
CA ASP A 4 -12.33 -3.16 15.00
C ASP A 4 -12.03 -2.42 13.69
N LEU A 5 -12.51 -1.18 13.60
CA LEU A 5 -12.37 -0.36 12.40
C LEU A 5 -10.90 -0.04 12.05
N ARG A 6 -9.96 -0.23 12.99
CA ARG A 6 -8.52 -0.10 12.72
C ARG A 6 -7.99 -1.25 11.87
N TYR A 7 -8.65 -2.41 11.91
CA TYR A 7 -8.25 -3.62 11.17
C TYR A 7 -9.45 -4.22 10.44
N PRO A 8 -9.98 -3.55 9.41
CA PRO A 8 -11.22 -3.97 8.74
C PRO A 8 -11.15 -5.35 8.09
N ILE A 9 -9.94 -5.85 7.81
CA ILE A 9 -9.67 -7.18 7.26
C ILE A 9 -8.79 -8.03 8.18
N GLY A 10 -8.65 -7.65 9.45
CA GLY A 10 -7.73 -8.27 10.40
C GLY A 10 -6.29 -7.76 10.28
N PRO A 11 -5.41 -8.12 11.24
CA PRO A 11 -4.01 -7.70 11.25
C PRO A 11 -3.21 -8.40 10.16
N LEU A 12 -2.08 -7.78 9.78
CA LEU A 12 -1.10 -8.39 8.88
C LEU A 12 -0.53 -9.68 9.47
N VAL A 13 -0.66 -10.77 8.75
CA VAL A 13 0.07 -12.01 9.05
C VAL A 13 1.45 -11.92 8.38
N LYS A 14 2.49 -11.79 9.20
CA LYS A 14 3.87 -11.73 8.70
C LYS A 14 4.32 -13.14 8.28
N VAL A 15 4.90 -13.22 7.08
CA VAL A 15 5.50 -14.45 6.54
C VAL A 15 6.95 -14.18 6.15
N PRO A 16 7.90 -15.07 6.46
CA PRO A 16 9.30 -14.87 6.11
C PRO A 16 9.59 -15.08 4.61
N ALA A 17 8.79 -15.90 3.95
CA ALA A 17 8.90 -16.20 2.52
C ALA A 17 7.53 -16.63 1.99
N LEU A 18 7.34 -16.47 0.67
CA LEU A 18 6.15 -16.90 -0.06
C LEU A 18 6.47 -18.09 -0.98
N THR A 19 5.54 -19.01 -1.10
CA THR A 19 5.55 -20.01 -2.18
C THR A 19 5.30 -19.34 -3.53
N ALA A 20 5.56 -20.04 -4.62
CA ALA A 20 5.29 -19.50 -5.97
C ALA A 20 3.80 -19.15 -6.18
N ALA A 21 2.90 -19.98 -5.64
CA ALA A 21 1.46 -19.75 -5.73
C ALA A 21 1.02 -18.51 -4.91
N GLU A 22 1.48 -18.40 -3.66
CA GLU A 22 1.20 -17.24 -2.81
C GLU A 22 1.77 -15.96 -3.41
N ARG A 23 2.98 -16.01 -3.97
CA ARG A 23 3.58 -14.84 -4.64
C ARG A 23 2.74 -14.39 -5.84
N ALA A 24 2.29 -15.33 -6.68
CA ALA A 24 1.41 -15.02 -7.81
C ALA A 24 0.10 -14.37 -7.35
N GLU A 25 -0.50 -14.89 -6.27
CA GLU A 25 -1.72 -14.33 -5.65
C GLU A 25 -1.46 -12.91 -5.13
N ARG A 26 -0.37 -12.67 -4.39
CA ARG A 26 -0.05 -11.33 -3.86
C ARG A 26 0.25 -10.32 -4.97
N ILE A 27 0.91 -10.75 -6.06
CA ILE A 27 1.11 -9.88 -7.24
C ILE A 27 -0.23 -9.55 -7.91
N ALA A 28 -1.17 -10.51 -7.97
CA ALA A 28 -2.52 -10.25 -8.49
C ALA A 28 -3.29 -9.26 -7.59
N ASP A 29 -3.17 -9.37 -6.28
CA ASP A 29 -3.74 -8.42 -5.32
C ASP A 29 -3.22 -6.99 -5.55
N VAL A 30 -1.90 -6.84 -5.70
CA VAL A 30 -1.28 -5.54 -6.00
C VAL A 30 -1.75 -5.03 -7.37
N ALA A 31 -1.87 -5.89 -8.37
CA ALA A 31 -2.35 -5.50 -9.70
C ALA A 31 -3.81 -5.03 -9.71
N ALA A 32 -4.65 -5.60 -8.86
CA ALA A 32 -6.07 -5.26 -8.77
C ALA A 32 -6.35 -3.97 -7.99
N LEU A 33 -5.43 -3.55 -7.12
CA LEU A 33 -5.65 -2.42 -6.20
C LEU A 33 -6.07 -1.12 -6.90
N PRO A 34 -5.44 -0.66 -8.01
CA PRO A 34 -5.81 0.62 -8.62
C PRO A 34 -7.28 0.66 -9.05
N ALA A 35 -7.76 -0.39 -9.69
CA ALA A 35 -9.16 -0.50 -10.13
C ALA A 35 -10.13 -0.57 -8.94
N GLN A 36 -9.77 -1.33 -7.89
CA GLN A 36 -10.57 -1.43 -6.67
C GLN A 36 -10.66 -0.09 -5.95
N LEU A 37 -9.54 0.61 -5.80
CA LEU A 37 -9.47 1.92 -5.16
C LEU A 37 -10.32 2.94 -5.93
N ARG A 38 -10.18 3.00 -7.24
CA ARG A 38 -10.97 3.89 -8.10
C ARG A 38 -12.47 3.60 -7.95
N ALA A 39 -12.88 2.34 -8.03
CA ALA A 39 -14.28 1.95 -7.88
C ALA A 39 -14.87 2.34 -6.52
N LEU A 40 -14.09 2.26 -5.44
CA LEU A 40 -14.52 2.65 -4.10
C LEU A 40 -14.82 4.15 -3.98
N VAL A 41 -14.00 5.01 -4.59
CA VAL A 41 -14.15 6.47 -4.46
C VAL A 41 -15.00 7.09 -5.57
N THR A 42 -15.26 6.37 -6.65
CA THR A 42 -16.13 6.87 -7.72
C THR A 42 -17.51 7.22 -7.17
N GLY A 43 -17.97 8.44 -7.46
CA GLY A 43 -19.27 8.95 -7.01
C GLY A 43 -19.33 9.40 -5.55
N MET A 44 -18.22 9.32 -4.80
CA MET A 44 -18.17 9.95 -3.47
C MET A 44 -18.14 11.48 -3.59
N SER A 45 -18.98 12.16 -2.82
CA SER A 45 -18.91 13.61 -2.66
C SER A 45 -17.68 14.02 -1.84
N ASP A 46 -17.28 15.29 -1.91
CA ASP A 46 -16.20 15.82 -1.06
C ASP A 46 -16.50 15.62 0.42
N ALA A 47 -17.74 15.79 0.85
CA ALA A 47 -18.14 15.54 2.24
C ALA A 47 -17.90 14.08 2.66
N GLN A 48 -18.17 13.12 1.78
CA GLN A 48 -17.88 11.70 2.04
C GLN A 48 -16.39 11.41 2.01
N LEU A 49 -15.64 12.01 1.08
CA LEU A 49 -14.19 11.88 1.02
C LEU A 49 -13.51 12.46 2.26
N ASP A 50 -14.07 13.50 2.85
CA ASP A 50 -13.55 14.17 4.04
C ASP A 50 -14.10 13.58 5.36
N THR A 51 -14.87 12.48 5.27
CA THR A 51 -15.34 11.73 6.44
C THR A 51 -14.26 10.77 6.94
N PRO A 52 -13.88 10.83 8.24
CA PRO A 52 -12.96 9.87 8.85
C PRO A 52 -13.56 8.46 8.88
N TYR A 53 -12.76 7.42 8.60
CA TYR A 53 -13.21 6.03 8.65
C TYR A 53 -13.52 5.52 10.10
N ARG A 54 -13.08 6.26 11.10
CA ARG A 54 -13.38 6.09 12.54
C ARG A 54 -13.09 7.40 13.29
N PRO A 55 -13.59 7.59 14.53
CA PRO A 55 -13.22 8.73 15.36
C PRO A 55 -11.69 8.83 15.52
N GLY A 56 -11.11 10.00 15.19
CA GLY A 56 -9.66 10.25 15.23
C GLY A 56 -8.84 9.50 14.16
N GLY A 57 -9.48 8.87 13.19
CA GLY A 57 -8.81 8.26 12.04
C GLY A 57 -8.64 9.24 10.87
N TRP A 58 -7.95 8.81 9.84
CA TRP A 58 -7.82 9.54 8.58
C TRP A 58 -9.15 9.62 7.83
N THR A 59 -9.32 10.64 7.03
CA THR A 59 -10.41 10.73 6.06
C THR A 59 -10.17 9.78 4.90
N ALA A 60 -11.23 9.43 4.15
CA ALA A 60 -11.08 8.64 2.94
C ALA A 60 -10.11 9.29 1.95
N ARG A 61 -10.13 10.63 1.83
CA ARG A 61 -9.22 11.41 0.99
C ARG A 61 -7.76 11.20 1.42
N GLN A 62 -7.46 11.34 2.71
CA GLN A 62 -6.12 11.10 3.24
C GLN A 62 -5.66 9.66 3.00
N VAL A 63 -6.54 8.67 3.13
CA VAL A 63 -6.21 7.26 2.84
C VAL A 63 -5.83 7.05 1.38
N VAL A 64 -6.52 7.71 0.43
CA VAL A 64 -6.18 7.63 -1.01
C VAL A 64 -4.79 8.24 -1.27
N HIS A 65 -4.50 9.41 -0.71
CA HIS A 65 -3.20 10.06 -0.87
C HIS A 65 -2.09 9.23 -0.21
N HIS A 66 -2.33 8.70 1.00
CA HIS A 66 -1.41 7.80 1.69
C HIS A 66 -1.08 6.53 0.88
N LEU A 67 -2.06 5.94 0.19
CA LEU A 67 -1.80 4.78 -0.68
C LEU A 67 -0.84 5.13 -1.82
N ALA A 68 -0.95 6.32 -2.41
CA ALA A 68 -0.02 6.79 -3.44
C ALA A 68 1.40 6.93 -2.85
N ASP A 69 1.54 7.61 -1.73
CA ASP A 69 2.82 7.84 -1.05
C ASP A 69 3.48 6.52 -0.65
N SER A 70 2.73 5.65 0.02
CA SER A 70 3.23 4.40 0.56
C SER A 70 3.64 3.41 -0.54
N HIS A 71 2.82 3.26 -1.59
CA HIS A 71 3.12 2.33 -2.67
C HIS A 71 4.21 2.84 -3.61
N MET A 72 4.36 4.16 -3.78
CA MET A 72 5.50 4.76 -4.47
C MET A 72 6.81 4.48 -3.68
N ASN A 73 6.81 4.67 -2.37
CA ASN A 73 7.96 4.32 -1.52
C ASN A 73 8.28 2.83 -1.61
N ALA A 74 7.27 1.95 -1.59
CA ALA A 74 7.47 0.51 -1.75
C ALA A 74 8.14 0.16 -3.08
N PHE A 75 7.67 0.72 -4.19
CA PHE A 75 8.26 0.51 -5.50
C PHE A 75 9.73 0.95 -5.55
N ILE A 76 10.06 2.10 -4.94
CA ILE A 76 11.44 2.58 -4.83
C ILE A 76 12.29 1.60 -4.00
N ARG A 77 11.77 1.10 -2.87
CA ARG A 77 12.45 0.10 -2.01
C ARG A 77 12.73 -1.21 -2.77
N PHE A 78 11.80 -1.67 -3.61
CA PHE A 78 12.03 -2.81 -4.51
C PHE A 78 13.22 -2.56 -5.44
N LYS A 79 13.30 -1.37 -6.04
CA LYS A 79 14.39 -1.01 -6.94
C LYS A 79 15.74 -0.97 -6.21
N TRP A 80 15.80 -0.34 -5.04
CA TRP A 80 17.02 -0.33 -4.24
C TRP A 80 17.47 -1.75 -3.88
N ALA A 81 16.57 -2.59 -3.36
CA ALA A 81 16.91 -3.95 -3.01
C ALA A 81 17.46 -4.76 -4.21
N LEU A 82 16.95 -4.52 -5.42
CA LEU A 82 17.38 -5.20 -6.65
C LEU A 82 18.67 -4.66 -7.26
N THR A 83 19.11 -3.46 -6.87
CA THR A 83 20.25 -2.77 -7.51
C THR A 83 21.41 -2.48 -6.56
N GLU A 84 21.21 -2.62 -5.26
CA GLU A 84 22.20 -2.34 -4.23
C GLU A 84 22.32 -3.52 -3.26
N PRO A 85 23.52 -3.82 -2.74
CA PRO A 85 23.69 -4.91 -1.79
C PRO A 85 23.14 -4.53 -0.41
N ASN A 86 22.01 -5.15 -0.01
CA ASN A 86 21.36 -4.98 1.28
C ASN A 86 21.18 -3.51 1.72
N PRO A 87 20.50 -2.67 0.91
CA PRO A 87 20.37 -1.24 1.17
C PRO A 87 19.57 -0.95 2.44
N THR A 88 19.91 0.13 3.12
CA THR A 88 19.07 0.68 4.20
C THR A 88 18.08 1.67 3.59
N ILE A 89 16.79 1.39 3.75
CA ILE A 89 15.73 2.27 3.24
C ILE A 89 15.49 3.45 4.19
N LYS A 90 14.91 4.52 3.66
CA LYS A 90 14.48 5.65 4.48
C LYS A 90 13.01 5.48 4.88
N PRO A 91 12.68 5.41 6.19
CA PRO A 91 11.31 5.51 6.66
C PRO A 91 10.82 6.96 6.54
N TYR A 92 9.51 7.16 6.61
CA TYR A 92 8.89 8.48 6.64
C TYR A 92 7.75 8.49 7.67
N ASP A 93 7.43 9.68 8.17
CA ASP A 93 6.35 9.88 9.13
C ASP A 93 5.01 9.99 8.37
N GLU A 94 4.30 8.87 8.31
CA GLU A 94 3.04 8.73 7.56
C GLU A 94 1.97 9.71 8.05
N GLN A 95 1.92 9.94 9.38
CA GLN A 95 0.96 10.87 9.97
C GLN A 95 1.23 12.31 9.53
N LYS A 96 2.49 12.74 9.59
CA LYS A 96 2.86 14.10 9.15
C LYS A 96 2.66 14.29 7.66
N TRP A 97 2.95 13.26 6.84
CA TRP A 97 2.68 13.33 5.40
C TRP A 97 1.20 13.50 5.10
N ALA A 98 0.33 12.74 5.79
CA ALA A 98 -1.11 12.85 5.62
C ALA A 98 -1.69 14.20 6.07
N GLU A 99 -0.94 15.04 6.79
CA GLU A 99 -1.31 16.37 7.23
C GLU A 99 -0.80 17.49 6.29
N LEU A 100 0.04 17.17 5.31
CA LEU A 100 0.54 18.14 4.34
C LEU A 100 -0.58 18.66 3.42
N PRO A 101 -0.44 19.89 2.89
CA PRO A 101 -1.49 20.52 2.08
C PRO A 101 -1.92 19.76 0.84
N ASP A 102 -1.02 18.98 0.22
CA ASP A 102 -1.29 18.17 -0.96
C ASP A 102 -2.27 17.03 -0.68
N SER A 103 -2.39 16.56 0.58
CA SER A 103 -3.41 15.60 1.01
C SER A 103 -4.85 16.15 0.98
N LYS A 104 -5.03 17.43 0.63
CA LYS A 104 -6.34 18.08 0.41
C LYS A 104 -6.73 18.18 -1.07
N LEU A 105 -5.83 17.80 -1.97
CA LEU A 105 -6.10 17.82 -3.40
C LEU A 105 -7.20 16.80 -3.79
N PRO A 106 -7.80 16.94 -4.99
CA PRO A 106 -8.70 15.93 -5.52
C PRO A 106 -8.02 14.55 -5.57
N VAL A 107 -8.73 13.51 -5.14
CA VAL A 107 -8.20 12.13 -5.07
C VAL A 107 -7.72 11.59 -6.43
N GLU A 108 -8.24 12.14 -7.53
CA GLU A 108 -7.84 11.78 -8.90
C GLU A 108 -6.34 11.92 -9.14
N VAL A 109 -5.69 12.90 -8.50
CA VAL A 109 -4.23 13.09 -8.60
C VAL A 109 -3.48 11.86 -8.10
N SER A 110 -3.86 11.35 -6.93
CA SER A 110 -3.23 10.17 -6.34
C SER A 110 -3.68 8.86 -6.98
N LEU A 111 -4.92 8.77 -7.46
CA LEU A 111 -5.36 7.60 -8.24
C LEU A 111 -4.47 7.37 -9.45
N ARG A 112 -4.13 8.42 -10.21
CA ARG A 112 -3.21 8.34 -11.37
C ARG A 112 -1.80 7.91 -10.97
N ILE A 113 -1.31 8.37 -9.81
CA ILE A 113 -0.02 7.93 -9.27
C ILE A 113 -0.06 6.43 -8.97
N VAL A 114 -1.09 5.97 -8.24
CA VAL A 114 -1.25 4.55 -7.89
C VAL A 114 -1.33 3.69 -9.16
N GLU A 115 -2.14 4.08 -10.14
CA GLU A 115 -2.28 3.37 -11.41
C GLU A 115 -0.92 3.24 -12.12
N SER A 116 -0.20 4.33 -12.31
CA SER A 116 1.08 4.34 -13.03
C SER A 116 2.19 3.59 -12.28
N VAL A 117 2.25 3.76 -10.96
CA VAL A 117 3.23 3.06 -10.11
C VAL A 117 2.97 1.56 -10.14
N HIS A 118 1.71 1.14 -9.96
CA HIS A 118 1.35 -0.27 -9.94
C HIS A 118 1.56 -0.97 -11.27
N GLU A 119 1.25 -0.33 -12.39
CA GLU A 119 1.54 -0.88 -13.72
C GLU A 119 3.03 -1.23 -13.85
N ARG A 120 3.91 -0.31 -13.51
CA ARG A 120 5.36 -0.52 -13.55
C ARG A 120 5.83 -1.53 -12.51
N TRP A 121 5.31 -1.47 -11.29
CA TRP A 121 5.72 -2.35 -10.20
C TRP A 121 5.30 -3.81 -10.44
N VAL A 122 4.08 -4.02 -10.92
CA VAL A 122 3.58 -5.36 -11.30
C VAL A 122 4.39 -5.93 -12.46
N ALA A 123 4.71 -5.13 -13.49
CA ALA A 123 5.58 -5.56 -14.58
C ALA A 123 6.97 -5.98 -14.05
N LEU A 124 7.57 -5.20 -13.15
CA LEU A 124 8.83 -5.54 -12.49
C LEU A 124 8.70 -6.86 -11.73
N MET A 125 7.71 -7.00 -10.83
CA MET A 125 7.54 -8.20 -10.01
C MET A 125 7.34 -9.47 -10.85
N ARG A 126 6.60 -9.38 -11.95
CA ARG A 126 6.37 -10.52 -12.86
C ARG A 126 7.62 -10.94 -13.63
N SER A 127 8.60 -10.06 -13.77
CA SER A 127 9.87 -10.36 -14.43
C SER A 127 10.92 -10.97 -13.50
N LEU A 128 10.68 -10.97 -12.18
CA LEU A 128 11.66 -11.44 -11.20
C LEU A 128 11.66 -12.96 -11.09
N SER A 129 12.87 -13.53 -10.94
CA SER A 129 13.04 -14.93 -10.55
C SER A 129 12.61 -15.16 -9.10
N PRO A 130 12.27 -16.40 -8.69
CA PRO A 130 11.97 -16.72 -7.29
C PRO A 130 13.10 -16.31 -6.32
N GLU A 131 14.36 -16.42 -6.74
CA GLU A 131 15.52 -16.02 -5.92
C GLU A 131 15.58 -14.51 -5.70
N ALA A 132 15.20 -13.71 -6.70
CA ALA A 132 15.18 -12.24 -6.55
C ALA A 132 14.23 -11.77 -5.45
N PHE A 133 13.16 -12.49 -5.15
CA PHE A 133 12.26 -12.17 -4.05
C PHE A 133 12.86 -12.38 -2.65
N LYS A 134 13.96 -13.13 -2.56
CA LYS A 134 14.73 -13.30 -1.31
C LYS A 134 15.73 -12.17 -1.06
N THR A 135 15.88 -11.24 -2.00
CA THR A 135 16.81 -10.11 -1.86
C THR A 135 16.49 -9.29 -0.62
N PRO A 136 17.48 -9.06 0.27
CA PRO A 136 17.27 -8.35 1.51
C PRO A 136 17.37 -6.83 1.36
N TYR A 137 16.75 -6.11 2.29
CA TYR A 137 17.00 -4.72 2.59
C TYR A 137 16.79 -4.46 4.08
N GLN A 138 17.34 -3.37 4.61
CA GLN A 138 17.24 -2.97 6.01
C GLN A 138 16.19 -1.88 6.18
N HIS A 139 15.23 -2.11 7.08
CA HIS A 139 14.33 -1.07 7.56
C HIS A 139 14.82 -0.61 8.93
N PRO A 140 15.13 0.69 9.13
CA PRO A 140 15.75 1.18 10.37
C PRO A 140 14.96 0.85 11.65
N GLU A 141 13.63 0.79 11.55
CA GLU A 141 12.74 0.58 12.70
C GLU A 141 12.34 -0.89 12.89
N SER A 142 12.17 -1.66 11.81
CA SER A 142 11.64 -3.03 11.86
C SER A 142 12.66 -4.12 11.50
N GLY A 143 13.89 -3.72 11.19
CA GLY A 143 15.00 -4.65 10.92
C GLY A 143 15.03 -5.18 9.48
N PRO A 144 15.63 -6.37 9.27
CA PRO A 144 15.79 -6.94 7.94
C PRO A 144 14.46 -7.38 7.32
N HIS A 145 14.30 -7.08 6.05
CA HIS A 145 13.17 -7.50 5.22
C HIS A 145 13.68 -8.14 3.93
N THR A 146 12.81 -8.92 3.29
CA THR A 146 13.00 -9.41 1.92
C THR A 146 11.90 -8.85 1.02
N LEU A 147 12.08 -8.99 -0.30
CA LEU A 147 11.03 -8.59 -1.25
C LEU A 147 9.76 -9.45 -1.12
N ASP A 148 9.85 -10.72 -0.70
CA ASP A 148 8.69 -11.54 -0.36
C ASP A 148 7.91 -10.96 0.82
N MET A 149 8.60 -10.57 1.89
CA MET A 149 7.96 -9.92 3.05
C MET A 149 7.30 -8.59 2.66
N ALA A 150 7.97 -7.80 1.84
CA ALA A 150 7.43 -6.55 1.34
C ALA A 150 6.18 -6.79 0.47
N LEU A 151 6.23 -7.71 -0.47
CA LEU A 151 5.09 -8.07 -1.32
C LEU A 151 3.88 -8.51 -0.48
N ASN A 152 4.07 -9.38 0.51
CA ASN A 152 3.00 -9.80 1.42
C ASN A 152 2.40 -8.61 2.17
N THR A 153 3.26 -7.70 2.68
CA THR A 153 2.84 -6.51 3.40
C THR A 153 2.00 -5.60 2.51
N TYR A 154 2.45 -5.29 1.29
CA TYR A 154 1.76 -4.34 0.43
C TYR A 154 0.51 -4.89 -0.25
N ALA A 155 0.42 -6.19 -0.48
CA ALA A 155 -0.82 -6.85 -0.88
C ALA A 155 -1.90 -6.74 0.21
N TRP A 156 -1.52 -6.97 1.48
CA TRP A 156 -2.40 -6.75 2.63
C TRP A 156 -2.74 -5.26 2.80
N HIS A 157 -1.75 -4.37 2.73
CA HIS A 157 -1.88 -2.92 2.96
C HIS A 157 -2.91 -2.28 2.03
N GLY A 158 -2.88 -2.60 0.75
CA GLY A 158 -3.85 -2.11 -0.22
C GLY A 158 -5.28 -2.52 0.15
N LYS A 159 -5.52 -3.80 0.43
CA LYS A 159 -6.84 -4.30 0.86
C LYS A 159 -7.29 -3.68 2.19
N HIS A 160 -6.37 -3.52 3.13
CA HIS A 160 -6.62 -2.92 4.43
C HIS A 160 -7.15 -1.49 4.30
N HIS A 161 -6.50 -0.67 3.49
CA HIS A 161 -6.93 0.71 3.26
C HIS A 161 -8.18 0.82 2.38
N CYS A 162 -8.40 -0.09 1.45
CA CYS A 162 -9.71 -0.21 0.79
C CYS A 162 -10.84 -0.47 1.79
N GLY A 163 -10.59 -1.30 2.80
CA GLY A 163 -11.51 -1.52 3.92
C GLY A 163 -11.80 -0.25 4.73
N HIS A 164 -10.80 0.60 4.98
CA HIS A 164 -10.99 1.89 5.63
C HIS A 164 -11.89 2.82 4.82
N ILE A 165 -11.64 2.95 3.50
CA ILE A 165 -12.47 3.79 2.62
C ILE A 165 -13.91 3.27 2.57
N ALA A 166 -14.12 1.96 2.50
CA ALA A 166 -15.45 1.35 2.53
C ALA A 166 -16.20 1.66 3.84
N ASN A 167 -15.50 1.77 4.97
CA ASN A 167 -16.10 2.18 6.24
C ASN A 167 -16.45 3.67 6.28
N ALA A 168 -15.66 4.55 5.67
CA ALA A 168 -15.95 5.98 5.56
C ALA A 168 -17.16 6.27 4.64
N LYS A 169 -17.50 5.34 3.74
CA LYS A 169 -18.63 5.48 2.80
C LYS A 169 -20.00 5.17 3.44
N LYS A 170 -20.02 4.51 4.59
CA LYS A 170 -21.25 4.14 5.33
C LYS A 170 -21.82 5.33 6.11
#